data_0dfeb275a6335226d11b2bb5ff200486
#
_entry.id   0dfeb275a6335226d11b2bb5ff200486
#
_cell.length_a   1.000
_cell.length_b   1.000
_cell.length_c   1.000
_cell.angle_alpha   90.00
_cell.angle_beta   90.00
_cell.angle_gamma   90.00
#
_symmetry.space_group_name_H-M   'P 1'
#
loop_
_entity.id
_entity.type
_entity.pdbx_description
1 polymer ?
#
loop_
_entity_poly.entity_id
_entity_poly.type
_entity_poly.pdbx_seq_one_letter_code
_entity_poly.pdbx_strand_id
1 'polypeptide(L)'
;MYKRQSLTQRNRNTDTVYLSYSSPKTPGRTYLYNLKTKEKKLVKEQEIPSGHNSDNYIVERLECTSHDGRMVPLTITRHKKTKLDGSAKLLLYGYGSYGSSMSPSFSSTRISLIERDIIWVTSHIRGGMEKGMKWWKEGKLLNKKNTFEAVSYTHLTLPTILRV
;
A
#
# COMPACT_ATOMS: atom_id res chain seq x y z
N MET A 1 -7.03 -3.37 -6.23
CA MET A 1 -5.60 -3.10 -6.48
C MET A 1 -5.26 -1.71 -5.97
N TYR A 2 -4.29 -1.56 -5.07
CA TYR A 2 -3.84 -0.26 -4.58
C TYR A 2 -2.88 0.37 -5.59
N LYS A 3 -3.25 1.56 -6.06
CA LYS A 3 -2.45 2.35 -7.00
C LYS A 3 -2.51 3.81 -6.56
N ARG A 4 -1.39 4.50 -6.66
CA ARG A 4 -1.34 5.95 -6.57
C ARG A 4 -1.28 6.53 -7.98
N GLN A 5 -2.19 7.43 -8.29
CA GLN A 5 -2.25 8.11 -9.57
C GLN A 5 -2.46 9.61 -9.36
N SER A 6 -1.83 10.42 -10.20
CA SER A 6 -2.11 11.85 -10.29
C SER A 6 -2.04 12.30 -11.73
N LEU A 7 -2.86 13.27 -12.08
CA LEU A 7 -2.85 13.94 -13.37
C LEU A 7 -2.27 15.35 -13.19
N THR A 8 -1.37 15.75 -14.05
CA THR A 8 -0.81 17.10 -14.06
C THR A 8 -0.86 17.64 -15.48
N GLN A 9 -1.38 18.85 -15.62
CA GLN A 9 -1.46 19.58 -16.89
C GLN A 9 -0.90 20.98 -16.69
N ARG A 10 0.00 21.39 -17.54
CA ARG A 10 0.62 22.74 -17.49
C ARG A 10 0.03 23.71 -18.51
N ASN A 11 -0.63 23.20 -19.53
CA ASN A 11 -1.25 24.02 -20.59
C ASN A 11 -2.73 23.66 -20.71
N ARG A 12 -3.62 24.66 -20.66
CA ARG A 12 -5.09 24.46 -20.76
C ARG A 12 -5.56 24.06 -22.15
N ASN A 13 -4.79 24.37 -23.20
CA ASN A 13 -5.14 24.14 -24.60
C ASN A 13 -4.45 22.90 -25.17
N THR A 14 -4.29 21.84 -24.39
CA THR A 14 -3.69 20.58 -24.86
C THR A 14 -4.59 19.40 -24.57
N ASP A 15 -4.60 18.45 -25.50
CA ASP A 15 -5.28 17.17 -25.32
C ASP A 15 -4.44 16.15 -24.56
N THR A 16 -3.22 16.53 -24.13
CA THR A 16 -2.29 15.64 -23.44
C THR A 16 -2.08 16.05 -21.99
N VAL A 17 -1.98 15.05 -21.10
CA VAL A 17 -1.71 15.23 -19.67
C VAL A 17 -0.60 14.28 -19.23
N TYR A 18 0.16 14.68 -18.21
CA TYR A 18 1.07 13.76 -17.54
C TYR A 18 0.31 12.94 -16.49
N LEU A 19 0.37 11.62 -16.65
CA LEU A 19 -0.18 10.65 -15.70
C LEU A 19 0.96 10.03 -14.90
N SER A 20 1.07 10.37 -13.63
CA SER A 20 1.99 9.70 -12.70
C SER A 20 1.31 8.48 -12.09
N TYR A 21 2.02 7.37 -12.04
CA TYR A 21 1.55 6.09 -11.54
C TYR A 21 2.60 5.44 -10.65
N SER A 22 2.17 4.84 -9.55
CA SER A 22 2.99 4.00 -8.68
C SER A 22 2.12 2.98 -7.95
N SER A 23 2.70 1.87 -7.53
CA SER A 23 2.05 0.87 -6.66
C SER A 23 3.09 0.26 -5.72
N PRO A 24 2.72 -0.53 -4.69
CA PRO A 24 3.72 -1.16 -3.82
C PRO A 24 4.77 -2.00 -4.55
N LYS A 25 4.42 -2.55 -5.72
CA LYS A 25 5.32 -3.36 -6.55
C LYS A 25 5.85 -2.67 -7.82
N THR A 26 5.32 -1.49 -8.18
CA THR A 26 5.69 -0.81 -9.42
C THR A 26 6.36 0.51 -9.10
N PRO A 27 7.61 0.73 -9.52
CA PRO A 27 8.31 2.01 -9.40
C PRO A 27 7.50 3.18 -9.96
N GLY A 28 7.86 4.40 -9.59
CA GLY A 28 7.22 5.60 -10.10
C GLY A 28 7.38 5.69 -11.62
N ARG A 29 6.27 5.78 -12.34
CA ARG A 29 6.19 5.93 -13.80
C ARG A 29 5.44 7.20 -14.15
N THR A 30 5.91 7.92 -15.14
CA THR A 30 5.22 9.08 -15.72
C THR A 30 4.90 8.76 -17.18
N TYR A 31 3.65 8.88 -17.53
CA TYR A 31 3.17 8.70 -18.90
C TYR A 31 2.68 10.03 -19.46
N LEU A 32 2.90 10.26 -20.75
CA LEU A 32 2.15 11.22 -21.53
C LEU A 32 0.86 10.52 -22.01
N TYR A 33 -0.28 11.04 -21.60
CA TYR A 33 -1.59 10.46 -21.89
C TYR A 33 -2.41 11.41 -22.75
N ASN A 34 -2.90 10.93 -23.88
CA ASN A 34 -3.79 11.68 -24.75
C ASN A 34 -5.24 11.44 -24.35
N LEU A 35 -5.95 12.53 -24.02
CA LEU A 35 -7.33 12.48 -23.53
C LEU A 35 -8.32 12.06 -24.63
N LYS A 36 -8.03 12.33 -25.90
CA LYS A 36 -8.88 11.97 -27.04
C LYS A 36 -8.64 10.54 -27.51
N THR A 37 -7.40 10.22 -27.87
CA THR A 37 -7.06 8.88 -28.40
C THR A 37 -6.93 7.81 -27.33
N LYS A 38 -6.83 8.20 -26.02
CA LYS A 38 -6.61 7.30 -24.89
C LYS A 38 -5.24 6.60 -24.91
N GLU A 39 -4.36 6.97 -25.81
CA GLU A 39 -3.00 6.45 -25.88
C GLU A 39 -2.14 6.95 -24.73
N LYS A 40 -1.28 6.10 -24.23
CA LYS A 40 -0.29 6.42 -23.20
C LYS A 40 1.10 6.04 -23.64
N LYS A 41 2.03 6.98 -23.54
CA LYS A 41 3.46 6.79 -23.81
C LYS A 41 4.24 6.94 -22.52
N LEU A 42 5.07 5.94 -22.16
CA LEU A 42 5.97 6.05 -21.01
C LEU A 42 7.03 7.13 -21.33
N VAL A 43 7.15 8.12 -20.45
CA VAL A 43 8.10 9.24 -20.57
C VAL A 43 9.24 9.08 -19.58
N LYS A 44 8.93 8.62 -18.36
CA LYS A 44 9.91 8.46 -17.30
C LYS A 44 9.53 7.28 -16.39
N GLU A 45 10.53 6.51 -16.00
CA GLU A 45 10.43 5.49 -14.95
C GLU A 45 11.52 5.72 -13.91
N GLN A 46 11.18 5.51 -12.65
CA GLN A 46 12.15 5.54 -11.56
C GLN A 46 13.15 4.39 -11.74
N GLU A 47 14.41 4.74 -11.82
CA GLU A 47 15.50 3.76 -11.91
C GLU A 47 15.70 3.06 -10.57
N ILE A 48 15.93 1.77 -10.62
CA ILE A 48 16.30 0.93 -9.48
C ILE A 48 17.65 0.29 -9.81
N PRO A 49 18.76 0.80 -9.28
CA PRO A 49 20.11 0.35 -9.67
C PRO A 49 20.36 -1.14 -9.48
N SER A 50 19.72 -1.75 -8.48
CA SER A 50 19.79 -3.20 -8.22
C SER A 50 18.96 -4.05 -9.17
N GLY A 51 18.28 -3.41 -10.14
CA GLY A 51 17.25 -4.05 -10.97
C GLY A 51 15.93 -4.23 -10.23
N HIS A 52 14.83 -4.29 -10.98
CA HIS A 52 13.51 -4.53 -10.45
C HIS A 52 12.57 -5.09 -11.52
N ASN A 53 11.88 -6.17 -11.21
CA ASN A 53 10.80 -6.70 -12.04
C ASN A 53 9.52 -6.77 -11.21
N SER A 54 8.56 -5.88 -11.51
CA SER A 54 7.27 -5.81 -10.81
C SER A 54 6.48 -7.13 -10.82
N ASP A 55 6.74 -8.00 -11.80
CA ASP A 55 6.04 -9.28 -11.92
C ASP A 55 6.50 -10.33 -10.91
N ASN A 56 7.61 -10.10 -10.23
CA ASN A 56 8.07 -10.96 -9.15
C ASN A 56 7.28 -10.78 -7.85
N TYR A 57 6.43 -9.76 -7.75
CA TYR A 57 5.75 -9.42 -6.51
C TYR A 57 4.24 -9.54 -6.62
N ILE A 58 3.62 -9.94 -5.52
CA ILE A 58 2.18 -10.00 -5.34
C ILE A 58 1.78 -8.90 -4.36
N VAL A 59 0.71 -8.18 -4.70
CA VAL A 59 0.07 -7.19 -3.82
C VAL A 59 -1.37 -7.60 -3.63
N GLU A 60 -1.73 -7.90 -2.40
CA GLU A 60 -3.06 -8.36 -2.01
C GLU A 60 -3.68 -7.39 -1.00
N ARG A 61 -5.00 -7.32 -1.00
CA ARG A 61 -5.76 -6.62 0.03
C ARG A 61 -6.58 -7.62 0.81
N LEU A 62 -6.41 -7.62 2.10
CA LEU A 62 -7.22 -8.36 3.05
C LEU A 62 -7.87 -7.41 4.05
N GLU A 63 -8.75 -7.93 4.85
CA GLU A 63 -9.28 -7.27 6.04
C GLU A 63 -9.17 -8.22 7.22
N CYS A 64 -8.83 -7.68 8.39
CA CYS A 64 -8.90 -8.44 9.64
C CYS A 64 -9.82 -7.76 10.64
N THR A 65 -10.44 -8.56 11.50
CA THR A 65 -11.32 -8.06 12.55
C THR A 65 -10.50 -7.51 13.71
N SER A 66 -10.81 -6.30 14.17
CA SER A 66 -10.28 -5.70 15.39
C SER A 66 -11.07 -6.20 16.61
N HIS A 67 -10.59 -5.90 17.83
CA HIS A 67 -11.20 -6.26 19.11
C HIS A 67 -12.69 -5.90 19.24
N ASP A 68 -13.11 -4.83 18.57
CA ASP A 68 -14.48 -4.29 18.59
C ASP A 68 -15.32 -4.68 17.35
N GLY A 69 -14.90 -5.71 16.60
CA GLY A 69 -15.58 -6.18 15.40
C GLY A 69 -15.37 -5.33 14.15
N ARG A 70 -14.60 -4.24 14.24
CA ARG A 70 -14.30 -3.39 13.06
C ARG A 70 -13.30 -4.06 12.13
N MET A 71 -13.61 -4.05 10.85
CA MET A 71 -12.72 -4.57 9.81
C MET A 71 -11.60 -3.58 9.51
N VAL A 72 -10.37 -3.98 9.73
CA VAL A 72 -9.13 -3.23 9.46
C VAL A 72 -8.56 -3.65 8.11
N PRO A 73 -8.47 -2.74 7.12
CA PRO A 73 -7.90 -3.08 5.84
C PRO A 73 -6.39 -3.28 5.94
N LEU A 74 -5.88 -4.26 5.22
CA LEU A 74 -4.47 -4.62 5.11
C LEU A 74 -4.02 -4.57 3.65
N THR A 75 -2.83 -4.05 3.41
CA THR A 75 -2.14 -4.20 2.13
C THR A 75 -0.92 -5.08 2.34
N ILE A 76 -0.92 -6.24 1.71
CA ILE A 76 0.15 -7.22 1.79
C ILE A 76 0.97 -7.15 0.53
N THR A 77 2.29 -7.10 0.67
CA THR A 77 3.23 -7.16 -0.43
C THR A 77 4.26 -8.24 -0.14
N ARG A 78 4.41 -9.19 -1.05
CA ARG A 78 5.34 -10.31 -0.90
C ARG A 78 5.97 -10.70 -2.23
N HIS A 79 7.08 -11.38 -2.20
CA HIS A 79 7.64 -12.02 -3.39
C HIS A 79 6.79 -13.25 -3.77
N LYS A 80 6.67 -13.54 -5.06
CA LYS A 80 5.92 -14.72 -5.54
C LYS A 80 6.45 -16.04 -5.01
N LYS A 81 7.76 -16.13 -4.75
CA LYS A 81 8.42 -17.33 -4.23
C LYS A 81 8.21 -17.55 -2.74
N THR A 82 7.80 -16.50 -2.00
CA THR A 82 7.61 -16.60 -0.55
C THR A 82 6.54 -17.64 -0.24
N LYS A 83 6.90 -18.64 0.53
CA LYS A 83 5.99 -19.70 0.96
C LYS A 83 5.04 -19.17 2.03
N LEU A 84 3.79 -19.63 1.96
CA LEU A 84 2.75 -19.35 2.96
C LEU A 84 2.47 -20.62 3.76
N ASP A 85 3.50 -21.15 4.41
CA ASP A 85 3.50 -22.41 5.17
C ASP A 85 3.87 -22.23 6.66
N GLY A 86 3.94 -20.98 7.12
CA GLY A 86 4.33 -20.64 8.48
C GLY A 86 5.82 -20.35 8.65
N SER A 87 6.65 -20.49 7.60
CA SER A 87 8.09 -20.27 7.69
C SER A 87 8.53 -18.84 7.38
N ALA A 88 7.70 -18.09 6.64
CA ALA A 88 8.02 -16.73 6.22
C ALA A 88 7.94 -15.74 7.38
N LYS A 89 8.92 -14.84 7.46
CA LYS A 89 8.89 -13.72 8.41
C LYS A 89 7.92 -12.64 7.93
N LEU A 90 7.21 -12.01 8.85
CA LEU A 90 6.27 -10.95 8.56
C LEU A 90 6.65 -9.66 9.29
N LEU A 91 6.63 -8.54 8.57
CA LEU A 91 6.74 -7.21 9.13
C LEU A 91 5.41 -6.48 8.99
N LEU A 92 4.77 -6.23 10.14
CA LEU A 92 3.54 -5.45 10.22
C LEU A 92 3.87 -3.97 10.48
N TYR A 93 3.40 -3.09 9.61
CA TYR A 93 3.55 -1.65 9.72
C TYR A 93 2.21 -0.94 9.75
N GLY A 94 2.06 0.03 10.63
CA GLY A 94 0.89 0.90 10.70
C GLY A 94 1.24 2.25 11.32
N TYR A 95 0.55 3.32 10.95
CA TYR A 95 0.76 4.66 11.50
C TYR A 95 -0.42 5.14 12.35
N GLY A 96 -1.59 5.28 11.75
CA GLY A 96 -2.86 5.56 12.43
C GLY A 96 -2.88 6.85 13.24
N SER A 97 -2.34 7.95 12.73
CA SER A 97 -2.34 9.24 13.42
C SER A 97 -2.58 10.40 12.46
N TYR A 98 -3.08 11.52 13.01
CA TYR A 98 -3.27 12.80 12.33
C TYR A 98 -4.12 12.74 11.05
N GLY A 99 -4.96 11.72 10.88
CA GLY A 99 -5.72 11.54 9.64
C GLY A 99 -4.85 11.18 8.43
N SER A 100 -3.59 10.84 8.62
CA SER A 100 -2.67 10.50 7.54
C SER A 100 -2.98 9.12 6.99
N SER A 101 -3.35 9.04 5.72
CA SER A 101 -3.55 7.76 5.03
C SER A 101 -2.23 7.20 4.50
N MET A 102 -2.01 5.91 4.69
CA MET A 102 -0.82 5.22 4.20
C MET A 102 -0.89 5.04 2.68
N SER A 103 -0.03 5.77 1.96
CA SER A 103 0.01 5.71 0.50
C SER A 103 0.53 4.35 0.00
N PRO A 104 -0.14 3.73 -0.99
CA PRO A 104 0.30 2.50 -1.63
C PRO A 104 1.41 2.75 -2.68
N SER A 105 2.42 3.54 -2.32
CA SER A 105 3.54 3.90 -3.18
C SER A 105 4.63 2.83 -3.19
N PHE A 106 5.47 2.84 -4.23
CA PHE A 106 6.69 2.05 -4.28
C PHE A 106 7.69 2.50 -3.21
N SER A 107 8.48 1.56 -2.71
CA SER A 107 9.61 1.83 -1.83
C SER A 107 10.70 0.77 -2.04
N SER A 108 11.89 1.20 -2.45
CA SER A 108 13.06 0.33 -2.62
C SER A 108 13.46 -0.36 -1.31
N THR A 109 13.34 0.34 -0.19
CA THR A 109 13.61 -0.24 1.16
C THR A 109 12.66 -1.41 1.46
N ARG A 110 11.36 -1.27 1.16
CA ARG A 110 10.40 -2.37 1.33
C ARG A 110 10.72 -3.55 0.41
N ILE A 111 11.04 -3.27 -0.84
CA ILE A 111 11.44 -4.31 -1.81
C ILE A 111 12.68 -5.06 -1.32
N SER A 112 13.68 -4.36 -0.78
CA SER A 112 14.87 -5.00 -0.21
C SER A 112 14.57 -5.98 0.94
N LEU A 113 13.55 -5.70 1.75
CA LEU A 113 13.08 -6.63 2.79
C LEU A 113 12.33 -7.83 2.17
N ILE A 114 11.48 -7.57 1.19
CA ILE A 114 10.69 -8.60 0.51
C ILE A 114 11.58 -9.59 -0.26
N GLU A 115 12.70 -9.12 -0.84
CA GLU A 115 13.71 -9.98 -1.48
C GLU A 115 14.42 -10.93 -0.50
N ARG A 116 14.33 -10.64 0.81
CA ARG A 116 14.85 -11.48 1.90
C ARG A 116 13.75 -12.37 2.53
N ASP A 117 12.72 -12.68 1.76
CA ASP A 117 11.56 -13.49 2.17
C ASP A 117 10.77 -12.92 3.35
N ILE A 118 10.76 -11.58 3.51
CA ILE A 118 9.91 -10.92 4.49
C ILE A 118 8.61 -10.48 3.82
N ILE A 119 7.48 -10.90 4.35
CA ILE A 119 6.16 -10.41 3.94
C ILE A 119 5.97 -9.02 4.57
N TRP A 120 5.73 -8.01 3.73
CA TRP A 120 5.40 -6.67 4.20
C TRP A 120 3.90 -6.48 4.28
N VAL A 121 3.40 -6.14 5.45
CA VAL A 121 1.99 -5.83 5.68
C VAL A 121 1.83 -4.39 6.16
N THR A 122 1.06 -3.60 5.43
CA THR A 122 0.62 -2.27 5.88
C THR A 122 -0.80 -2.38 6.42
N SER A 123 -0.97 -2.12 7.72
CA SER A 123 -2.26 -2.06 8.37
C SER A 123 -2.82 -0.64 8.34
N HIS A 124 -4.02 -0.46 7.78
CA HIS A 124 -4.70 0.82 7.61
C HIS A 124 -5.58 1.10 8.84
N ILE A 125 -4.93 1.28 9.97
CA ILE A 125 -5.54 1.37 11.29
C ILE A 125 -6.25 2.69 11.55
N ARG A 126 -7.17 2.71 12.53
CA ARG A 126 -7.88 3.90 12.98
C ARG A 126 -6.93 5.02 13.42
N GLY A 127 -7.36 6.26 13.21
CA GLY A 127 -6.53 7.46 13.39
C GLY A 127 -5.89 7.93 12.08
N GLY A 128 -5.83 7.08 11.03
CA GLY A 128 -5.71 7.45 9.64
C GLY A 128 -7.05 7.82 9.01
N MET A 129 -7.08 8.11 7.72
CA MET A 129 -8.31 8.47 6.97
C MET A 129 -8.66 7.47 5.86
N GLU A 130 -8.13 6.27 5.88
CA GLU A 130 -8.32 5.27 4.82
C GLU A 130 -9.79 4.86 4.63
N LYS A 131 -10.58 4.92 5.71
CA LYS A 131 -12.06 4.72 5.67
C LYS A 131 -12.81 6.02 5.99
N GLY A 132 -12.20 7.19 5.74
CA GLY A 132 -12.80 8.51 5.89
C GLY A 132 -12.73 9.10 7.30
N MET A 133 -13.45 10.22 7.49
CA MET A 133 -13.40 11.04 8.71
C MET A 133 -13.77 10.27 9.99
N LYS A 134 -14.73 9.35 9.91
CA LYS A 134 -15.13 8.52 11.05
C LYS A 134 -13.98 7.64 11.54
N TRP A 135 -13.22 7.04 10.62
CA TRP A 135 -12.06 6.21 10.89
C TRP A 135 -10.96 6.97 11.64
N TRP A 136 -10.74 8.24 11.26
CA TRP A 136 -9.83 9.13 11.98
C TRP A 136 -10.34 9.45 13.40
N LYS A 137 -11.61 9.88 13.54
CA LYS A 137 -12.20 10.25 14.84
C LYS A 137 -12.19 9.09 15.84
N GLU A 138 -12.42 7.86 15.38
CA GLU A 138 -12.41 6.65 16.20
C GLU A 138 -10.99 6.20 16.64
N GLY A 139 -9.91 6.87 16.20
CA GLY A 139 -8.53 6.57 16.56
C GLY A 139 -7.74 7.77 17.08
N LYS A 140 -8.41 8.86 17.54
CA LYS A 140 -7.73 10.04 18.09
C LYS A 140 -8.14 10.34 19.53
N LEU A 141 -7.32 11.16 20.23
CA LEU A 141 -7.56 11.62 21.59
C LEU A 141 -7.92 10.44 22.51
N LEU A 142 -9.04 10.51 23.20
CA LEU A 142 -9.53 9.47 24.14
C LEU A 142 -9.76 8.11 23.46
N ASN A 143 -9.96 8.09 22.13
CA ASN A 143 -10.12 6.88 21.33
C ASN A 143 -8.80 6.31 20.80
N LYS A 144 -7.65 6.89 21.18
CA LYS A 144 -6.34 6.48 20.62
C LYS A 144 -6.00 5.02 20.91
N LYS A 145 -6.50 4.45 21.98
CA LYS A 145 -6.36 3.04 22.31
C LYS A 145 -6.80 2.12 21.16
N ASN A 146 -7.88 2.47 20.46
CA ASN A 146 -8.40 1.70 19.32
C ASN A 146 -7.37 1.55 18.17
N THR A 147 -6.45 2.50 18.01
CA THR A 147 -5.36 2.40 17.03
C THR A 147 -4.41 1.26 17.38
N PHE A 148 -3.99 1.17 18.64
CA PHE A 148 -3.02 0.15 19.09
C PHE A 148 -3.67 -1.23 19.16
N GLU A 149 -4.91 -1.31 19.65
CA GLU A 149 -5.66 -2.57 19.67
C GLU A 149 -5.89 -3.13 18.28
N ALA A 150 -6.15 -2.26 17.28
CA ALA A 150 -6.26 -2.68 15.89
C ALA A 150 -4.96 -3.33 15.38
N VAL A 151 -3.78 -2.79 15.71
CA VAL A 151 -2.49 -3.39 15.36
C VAL A 151 -2.30 -4.73 16.07
N SER A 152 -2.57 -4.77 17.37
CA SER A 152 -2.40 -5.99 18.19
C SER A 152 -3.25 -7.15 17.66
N TYR A 153 -4.54 -6.91 17.39
CA TYR A 153 -5.43 -7.91 16.81
C TYR A 153 -5.02 -8.33 15.40
N THR A 154 -4.56 -7.37 14.58
CA THR A 154 -4.01 -7.69 13.26
C THR A 154 -2.80 -8.62 13.38
N HIS A 155 -1.90 -8.37 14.33
CA HIS A 155 -0.73 -9.21 14.58
C HIS A 155 -1.15 -10.65 14.97
N LEU A 156 -2.13 -10.78 15.86
CA LEU A 156 -2.60 -12.09 16.33
C LEU A 156 -3.33 -12.89 15.24
N THR A 157 -4.02 -12.22 14.32
CA THR A 157 -4.84 -12.89 13.28
C THR A 157 -4.09 -13.15 11.97
N LEU A 158 -3.04 -12.36 11.65
CA LEU A 158 -2.28 -12.52 10.42
C LEU A 158 -1.68 -13.91 10.23
N PRO A 159 -1.09 -14.58 11.24
CA PRO A 159 -0.59 -15.94 11.09
C PRO A 159 -1.66 -16.93 10.61
N THR A 160 -2.89 -16.79 11.09
CA THR A 160 -4.01 -17.64 10.69
C THR A 160 -4.49 -17.34 9.27
N ILE A 161 -4.57 -16.05 8.91
CA ILE A 161 -5.06 -15.59 7.59
C ILE A 161 -4.06 -15.92 6.48
N LEU A 162 -2.77 -15.74 6.73
CA LEU A 162 -1.70 -15.96 5.74
C LEU A 162 -1.05 -17.35 5.86
N ARG A 163 -1.37 -18.12 6.91
CA ARG A 163 -0.68 -19.38 7.26
C ARG A 163 0.84 -19.19 7.36
N VAL A 164 1.26 -18.07 7.99
CA VAL A 164 2.66 -17.72 8.28
C VAL A 164 2.99 -17.97 9.73
#